data_0fbe35d3ec18fff883c6a4a4ce14e824
#
_entry.id   0fbe35d3ec18fff883c6a4a4ce14e824
#
_cell.length_a   1.000
_cell.length_b   1.000
_cell.length_c   1.000
_cell.angle_alpha   90.00
_cell.angle_beta   90.00
_cell.angle_gamma   90.00
#
_symmetry.space_group_name_H-M   'P 1'
#
loop_
_entity.id
_entity.type
_entity.pdbx_description
1 polymer ?
#
loop_
_entity_poly.entity_id
_entity_poly.type
_entity_poly.pdbx_seq_one_letter_code
_entity_poly.pdbx_strand_id
1 'polypeptide(L)'
;KWVPYPDYSDRAGWDKLLGDYKEKYIRKGESYLDYEWKVVKATDYLEFGRSGDRAIMESPFGKNNSALGSLFMAEMAEGKGRFVDQIINGVFASCEMTSWALSAHLGLQKVGGCFPSYEEHVIDLGSGNLASQLSWIYYYLKPSFDKVNPLISKRLRHELQVRILDT
;
A
#
# COMPACT_ATOMS: atom_id res chain seq x y z
N LYS A 1 -15.90 -10.80 -17.49
CA LYS A 1 -14.83 -10.16 -16.70
C LYS A 1 -15.46 -9.64 -15.41
N TRP A 2 -15.00 -10.11 -14.25
CA TRP A 2 -15.54 -9.67 -12.96
C TRP A 2 -15.04 -8.27 -12.55
N VAL A 3 -13.84 -7.85 -13.05
CA VAL A 3 -13.30 -6.50 -12.80
C VAL A 3 -14.10 -5.49 -13.59
N PRO A 4 -14.80 -4.55 -12.93
CA PRO A 4 -15.72 -3.64 -13.60
C PRO A 4 -15.05 -2.40 -14.19
N TYR A 5 -13.73 -2.26 -14.04
CA TYR A 5 -12.97 -1.09 -14.46
C TYR A 5 -12.25 -1.33 -15.80
N PRO A 6 -11.90 -0.26 -16.54
CA PRO A 6 -11.12 -0.37 -17.77
C PRO A 6 -9.77 -1.06 -17.55
N ASP A 7 -9.19 -1.66 -18.60
CA ASP A 7 -7.80 -2.09 -18.57
C ASP A 7 -6.87 -0.88 -18.52
N TYR A 8 -5.65 -1.05 -18.00
CA TYR A 8 -4.68 0.07 -17.87
C TYR A 8 -4.46 0.81 -19.19
N SER A 9 -4.40 0.09 -20.31
CA SER A 9 -4.18 0.67 -21.66
C SER A 9 -5.42 1.37 -22.24
N ASP A 10 -6.60 1.14 -21.68
CA ASP A 10 -7.85 1.78 -22.14
C ASP A 10 -7.97 3.21 -21.61
N ARG A 11 -7.22 4.12 -22.22
CA ARG A 11 -7.19 5.53 -21.80
C ARG A 11 -8.54 6.24 -21.93
N ALA A 12 -9.26 5.95 -23.00
CA ALA A 12 -10.60 6.50 -23.21
C ALA A 12 -11.59 6.01 -22.15
N GLY A 13 -11.48 4.73 -21.74
CA GLY A 13 -12.29 4.17 -20.67
C GLY A 13 -12.00 4.85 -19.32
N TRP A 14 -10.73 5.09 -19.00
CA TRP A 14 -10.35 5.82 -17.78
C TRP A 14 -10.80 7.28 -17.81
N ASP A 15 -10.66 7.97 -18.94
CA ASP A 15 -11.16 9.35 -19.09
C ASP A 15 -12.66 9.43 -18.87
N LYS A 16 -13.41 8.48 -19.44
CA LYS A 16 -14.87 8.40 -19.24
C LYS A 16 -15.25 8.09 -17.79
N LEU A 17 -14.53 7.16 -17.16
CA LEU A 17 -14.78 6.74 -15.76
C LEU A 17 -14.52 7.88 -14.79
N LEU A 18 -13.40 8.57 -14.95
CA LEU A 18 -12.95 9.61 -14.01
C LEU A 18 -13.61 10.98 -14.29
N GLY A 19 -13.91 11.29 -15.56
CA GLY A 19 -14.53 12.56 -15.91
C GLY A 19 -13.74 13.76 -15.37
N ASP A 20 -14.45 14.66 -14.71
CA ASP A 20 -13.87 15.88 -14.13
C ASP A 20 -12.89 15.63 -12.97
N TYR A 21 -12.87 14.42 -12.41
CA TYR A 21 -11.94 14.04 -11.34
C TYR A 21 -10.54 13.67 -11.84
N LYS A 22 -10.36 13.43 -13.15
CA LYS A 22 -9.08 13.01 -13.72
C LYS A 22 -7.94 13.96 -13.31
N GLU A 23 -8.08 15.24 -13.57
CA GLU A 23 -7.06 16.25 -13.25
C GLU A 23 -6.79 16.37 -11.75
N LYS A 24 -7.82 16.20 -10.94
CA LYS A 24 -7.70 16.22 -9.49
C LYS A 24 -6.83 15.06 -8.99
N TYR A 25 -7.03 13.85 -9.52
CA TYR A 25 -6.22 12.68 -9.17
C TYR A 25 -4.77 12.84 -9.61
N ILE A 26 -4.54 13.36 -10.82
CA ILE A 26 -3.19 13.61 -11.34
C ILE A 26 -2.46 14.62 -10.45
N ARG A 27 -3.06 15.76 -10.15
CA ARG A 27 -2.45 16.78 -9.28
C ARG A 27 -2.16 16.26 -7.88
N LYS A 28 -3.06 15.44 -7.34
CA LYS A 28 -2.83 14.84 -6.04
C LYS A 28 -1.62 13.91 -6.05
N GLY A 29 -1.47 13.08 -7.09
CA GLY A 29 -0.28 12.25 -7.26
C GLY A 29 0.99 13.07 -7.45
N GLU A 30 0.93 14.16 -8.20
CA GLU A 30 2.07 15.07 -8.38
C GLU A 30 2.61 15.60 -7.05
N SER A 31 1.74 15.87 -6.08
CA SER A 31 2.15 16.33 -4.75
C SER A 31 2.93 15.27 -3.95
N TYR A 32 2.94 14.03 -4.40
CA TYR A 32 3.66 12.91 -3.76
C TYR A 32 4.87 12.42 -4.55
N LEU A 33 5.23 13.05 -5.68
CA LEU A 33 6.40 12.62 -6.45
C LEU A 33 7.71 12.67 -5.65
N ASP A 34 7.84 13.63 -4.74
CA ASP A 34 8.99 13.78 -3.85
C ASP A 34 8.70 13.29 -2.43
N TYR A 35 7.69 12.44 -2.24
CA TYR A 35 7.31 11.95 -0.93
C TYR A 35 8.41 11.09 -0.31
N GLU A 36 8.78 11.42 0.92
CA GLU A 36 9.71 10.64 1.73
C GLU A 36 8.95 9.58 2.52
N TRP A 37 9.14 8.32 2.16
CA TRP A 37 8.49 7.19 2.82
C TRP A 37 8.93 7.09 4.27
N LYS A 38 7.94 7.06 5.16
CA LYS A 38 8.17 7.06 6.61
C LYS A 38 8.48 5.65 7.08
N VAL A 39 9.40 5.57 8.05
CA VAL A 39 9.65 4.33 8.78
C VAL A 39 8.71 4.27 9.97
N VAL A 40 7.95 3.18 10.10
CA VAL A 40 7.21 2.88 11.32
C VAL A 40 8.20 2.19 12.26
N LYS A 41 8.59 2.91 13.32
CA LYS A 41 9.68 2.47 14.24
C LYS A 41 9.16 1.45 15.25
N ALA A 42 10.07 0.65 15.79
CA ALA A 42 9.78 -0.25 16.92
C ALA A 42 9.11 0.49 18.10
N THR A 43 9.60 1.67 18.42
CA THR A 43 9.02 2.49 19.50
C THR A 43 7.64 3.01 19.18
N ASP A 44 7.28 3.16 17.91
CA ASP A 44 5.93 3.57 17.49
C ASP A 44 4.90 2.47 17.85
N TYR A 45 5.24 1.21 17.61
CA TYR A 45 4.41 0.08 18.05
C TYR A 45 4.32 -0.01 19.57
N LEU A 46 5.46 0.11 20.27
CA LEU A 46 5.54 0.00 21.72
C LEU A 46 4.74 1.09 22.46
N GLU A 47 4.57 2.25 21.83
CA GLU A 47 3.87 3.38 22.46
C GLU A 47 2.42 3.06 22.83
N PHE A 48 1.73 2.24 22.04
CA PHE A 48 0.39 1.80 22.39
C PHE A 48 0.37 1.05 23.73
N GLY A 49 1.33 0.18 23.99
CA GLY A 49 1.44 -0.53 25.27
C GLY A 49 1.89 0.38 26.45
N ARG A 50 2.63 1.45 26.14
CA ARG A 50 3.17 2.38 27.17
C ARG A 50 2.17 3.44 27.61
N SER A 51 1.45 4.02 26.67
CA SER A 51 0.54 5.16 26.92
C SER A 51 -0.90 4.96 26.46
N GLY A 52 -1.17 3.92 25.68
CA GLY A 52 -2.46 3.72 25.02
C GLY A 52 -2.61 4.56 23.75
N ASP A 53 -1.60 5.35 23.36
CA ASP A 53 -1.67 6.17 22.16
C ASP A 53 -1.39 5.32 20.92
N ARG A 54 -2.44 5.08 20.13
CA ARG A 54 -2.36 4.33 18.88
C ARG A 54 -1.94 5.20 17.71
N ALA A 55 -2.12 6.53 17.78
CA ALA A 55 -1.87 7.44 16.69
C ALA A 55 -0.37 7.51 16.32
N ILE A 56 0.51 7.28 17.26
CA ILE A 56 1.97 7.30 17.05
C ILE A 56 2.39 6.28 15.97
N MET A 57 1.84 5.07 15.99
CA MET A 57 2.08 4.08 14.93
C MET A 57 1.21 4.34 13.70
N GLU A 58 -0.06 4.63 13.90
CA GLU A 58 -1.04 4.72 12.81
C GLU A 58 -0.78 5.94 11.89
N SER A 59 -0.23 7.03 12.41
CA SER A 59 0.02 8.24 11.63
C SER A 59 1.05 8.02 10.51
N PRO A 60 2.28 7.54 10.75
CA PRO A 60 3.23 7.30 9.66
C PRO A 60 2.75 6.17 8.72
N PHE A 61 2.13 5.13 9.25
CA PHE A 61 1.54 4.05 8.47
C PHE A 61 0.46 4.57 7.52
N GLY A 62 -0.49 5.34 8.02
CA GLY A 62 -1.57 5.91 7.24
C GLY A 62 -1.09 6.92 6.19
N LYS A 63 -0.10 7.74 6.53
CA LYS A 63 0.50 8.70 5.57
C LYS A 63 1.13 7.98 4.38
N ASN A 64 1.89 6.91 4.62
CA ASN A 64 2.46 6.09 3.55
C ASN A 64 1.36 5.48 2.67
N ASN A 65 0.33 4.91 3.28
CA ASN A 65 -0.76 4.27 2.54
C ASN A 65 -1.56 5.28 1.72
N SER A 66 -1.78 6.47 2.23
CA SER A 66 -2.45 7.56 1.50
C SER A 66 -1.60 8.07 0.33
N ALA A 67 -0.29 8.23 0.53
CA ALA A 67 0.64 8.60 -0.54
C ALA A 67 0.63 7.54 -1.65
N LEU A 68 0.75 6.27 -1.29
CA LEU A 68 0.74 5.16 -2.24
C LEU A 68 -0.56 5.11 -3.06
N GLY A 69 -1.71 5.22 -2.41
CA GLY A 69 -3.01 5.24 -3.06
C GLY A 69 -3.17 6.44 -4.00
N SER A 70 -2.69 7.61 -3.59
CA SER A 70 -2.75 8.83 -4.42
C SER A 70 -1.88 8.73 -5.66
N LEU A 71 -0.66 8.18 -5.53
CA LEU A 71 0.24 7.92 -6.65
C LEU A 71 -0.35 6.88 -7.62
N PHE A 72 -0.92 5.81 -7.08
CA PHE A 72 -1.57 4.77 -7.88
C PHE A 72 -2.75 5.33 -8.69
N MET A 73 -3.63 6.09 -8.06
CA MET A 73 -4.76 6.70 -8.76
C MET A 73 -4.31 7.70 -9.82
N ALA A 74 -3.25 8.45 -9.57
CA ALA A 74 -2.67 9.36 -10.56
C ALA A 74 -2.12 8.61 -11.78
N GLU A 75 -1.43 7.48 -11.55
CA GLU A 75 -0.94 6.63 -12.65
C GLU A 75 -2.09 6.05 -13.47
N MET A 76 -3.15 5.57 -12.82
CA MET A 76 -4.34 5.08 -13.51
C MET A 76 -5.04 6.19 -14.31
N ALA A 77 -5.10 7.41 -13.77
CA ALA A 77 -5.70 8.56 -14.44
C ALA A 77 -4.89 9.02 -15.65
N GLU A 78 -3.57 9.07 -15.54
CA GLU A 78 -2.68 9.61 -16.58
C GLU A 78 -2.16 8.54 -17.54
N GLY A 79 -1.71 7.40 -17.03
CA GLY A 79 -1.21 6.29 -17.83
C GLY A 79 0.09 6.53 -18.58
N LYS A 80 0.98 7.41 -18.09
CA LYS A 80 2.24 7.78 -18.73
C LYS A 80 3.49 7.21 -18.06
N GLY A 81 3.34 6.52 -16.93
CA GLY A 81 4.44 5.86 -16.22
C GLY A 81 5.26 6.75 -15.29
N ARG A 82 5.01 8.06 -15.21
CA ARG A 82 5.84 8.97 -14.39
C ARG A 82 5.68 8.80 -12.87
N PHE A 83 4.63 8.12 -12.43
CA PHE A 83 4.41 7.82 -11.02
C PHE A 83 4.94 6.43 -10.61
N VAL A 84 5.36 5.61 -11.57
CA VAL A 84 5.66 4.19 -11.33
C VAL A 84 6.82 4.01 -10.36
N ASP A 85 7.92 4.76 -10.50
CA ASP A 85 9.07 4.62 -9.60
C ASP A 85 8.69 4.91 -8.14
N GLN A 86 7.90 5.93 -7.91
CA GLN A 86 7.46 6.29 -6.56
C GLN A 86 6.45 5.27 -6.01
N ILE A 87 5.61 4.70 -6.87
CA ILE A 87 4.73 3.57 -6.48
C ILE A 87 5.57 2.35 -6.09
N ILE A 88 6.62 2.02 -6.84
CA ILE A 88 7.56 0.95 -6.50
C ILE A 88 8.18 1.18 -5.13
N ASN A 89 8.61 2.41 -4.84
CA ASN A 89 9.16 2.76 -3.53
C ASN A 89 8.16 2.51 -2.39
N GLY A 90 6.91 2.89 -2.59
CA GLY A 90 5.86 2.67 -1.59
C GLY A 90 5.49 1.20 -1.40
N VAL A 91 5.45 0.43 -2.48
CA VAL A 91 5.27 -1.03 -2.44
C VAL A 91 6.42 -1.67 -1.68
N PHE A 92 7.65 -1.29 -2.00
CA PHE A 92 8.83 -1.83 -1.34
C PHE A 92 8.86 -1.48 0.15
N ALA A 93 8.58 -0.23 0.51
CA ALA A 93 8.47 0.19 1.90
C ALA A 93 7.42 -0.63 2.68
N SER A 94 6.28 -0.94 2.05
CA SER A 94 5.26 -1.81 2.65
C SER A 94 5.76 -3.24 2.84
N CYS A 95 6.47 -3.79 1.86
CA CYS A 95 7.06 -5.13 1.93
C CYS A 95 8.12 -5.27 3.01
N GLU A 96 8.85 -4.20 3.33
CA GLU A 96 9.89 -4.18 4.37
C GLU A 96 9.34 -4.06 5.79
N MET A 97 8.05 -3.77 5.96
CA MET A 97 7.44 -3.75 7.29
C MET A 97 7.30 -5.16 7.87
N THR A 98 7.56 -5.32 9.16
CA THR A 98 7.34 -6.59 9.87
C THR A 98 5.86 -6.98 9.87
N SER A 99 4.96 -6.02 10.07
CA SER A 99 3.51 -6.24 10.12
C SER A 99 2.75 -5.13 9.41
N TRP A 100 1.59 -5.49 8.83
CA TRP A 100 0.64 -4.54 8.28
C TRP A 100 -0.53 -4.25 9.23
N ALA A 101 -0.59 -4.96 10.36
CA ALA A 101 -1.59 -4.75 11.38
C ALA A 101 -1.27 -3.52 12.24
N LEU A 102 -2.31 -2.88 12.74
CA LEU A 102 -2.18 -1.74 13.64
C LEU A 102 -1.72 -2.19 15.03
N SER A 103 -0.89 -1.38 15.71
CA SER A 103 -0.37 -1.72 17.04
C SER A 103 -1.46 -2.08 18.05
N ALA A 104 -2.60 -1.38 17.99
CA ALA A 104 -3.76 -1.64 18.86
C ALA A 104 -4.43 -3.01 18.63
N HIS A 105 -4.14 -3.68 17.50
CA HIS A 105 -4.75 -4.96 17.13
C HIS A 105 -3.77 -6.14 17.22
N LEU A 106 -2.50 -5.89 17.52
CA LEU A 106 -1.48 -6.95 17.62
C LEU A 106 -1.67 -7.87 18.82
N GLY A 107 -2.55 -7.51 19.76
CA GLY A 107 -3.00 -8.43 20.80
C GLY A 107 -3.69 -9.71 20.28
N LEU A 108 -4.06 -9.76 19.01
CA LEU A 108 -4.59 -10.95 18.34
C LEU A 108 -3.53 -12.02 18.05
N GLN A 109 -2.24 -11.64 17.99
CA GLN A 109 -1.15 -12.62 17.82
C GLN A 109 -1.00 -13.52 19.07
N LYS A 110 -0.51 -14.73 18.88
CA LYS A 110 -0.40 -15.73 19.97
C LYS A 110 0.39 -15.23 21.18
N VAL A 111 1.45 -14.47 20.94
CA VAL A 111 2.26 -13.88 22.01
C VAL A 111 1.60 -12.66 22.64
N GLY A 112 0.51 -12.16 22.09
CA GLY A 112 -0.18 -10.96 22.58
C GLY A 112 0.64 -9.68 22.40
N GLY A 113 0.25 -8.63 23.14
CA GLY A 113 0.96 -7.37 23.19
C GLY A 113 0.69 -6.45 21.99
N CYS A 114 1.58 -5.46 21.80
CA CYS A 114 1.46 -4.46 20.74
C CYS A 114 2.70 -4.39 19.84
N PHE A 115 3.70 -5.25 20.07
CA PHE A 115 4.91 -5.35 19.26
C PHE A 115 4.75 -6.49 18.24
N PRO A 116 5.04 -6.25 16.94
CA PRO A 116 4.78 -7.24 15.91
C PRO A 116 5.75 -8.42 15.99
N SER A 117 5.20 -9.65 16.00
CA SER A 117 5.96 -10.88 15.81
C SER A 117 6.26 -11.07 14.31
N TYR A 118 7.51 -11.38 13.97
CA TYR A 118 7.87 -11.72 12.58
C TYR A 118 7.42 -13.12 12.19
N GLU A 119 7.09 -13.96 13.16
CA GLU A 119 6.71 -15.37 12.94
C GLU A 119 5.21 -15.56 12.68
N GLU A 120 4.41 -14.55 12.96
CA GLU A 120 2.96 -14.63 12.86
C GLU A 120 2.37 -13.35 12.28
N HIS A 121 1.61 -13.47 11.20
CA HIS A 121 0.87 -12.33 10.64
C HIS A 121 -0.54 -12.26 11.23
N VAL A 122 -1.02 -11.05 11.43
CA VAL A 122 -2.37 -10.76 11.92
C VAL A 122 -3.12 -10.01 10.83
N ILE A 123 -4.33 -10.46 10.53
CA ILE A 123 -5.24 -9.77 9.63
C ILE A 123 -6.22 -8.94 10.47
N ASP A 124 -6.10 -7.63 10.32
CA ASP A 124 -7.00 -6.64 10.90
C ASP A 124 -7.52 -5.68 9.82
N LEU A 125 -8.23 -4.64 10.22
CA LEU A 125 -8.72 -3.63 9.25
C LEU A 125 -7.57 -2.90 8.54
N GLY A 126 -6.46 -2.64 9.23
CA GLY A 126 -5.29 -1.97 8.66
C GLY A 126 -4.62 -2.82 7.57
N SER A 127 -4.32 -4.08 7.90
CA SER A 127 -3.71 -5.02 6.96
C SER A 127 -4.63 -5.36 5.79
N GLY A 128 -5.93 -5.51 6.05
CA GLY A 128 -6.93 -5.77 5.00
C GLY A 128 -7.03 -4.62 4.00
N ASN A 129 -7.08 -3.38 4.48
CA ASN A 129 -7.12 -2.20 3.63
C ASN A 129 -5.85 -2.04 2.78
N LEU A 130 -4.67 -2.20 3.39
CA LEU A 130 -3.41 -2.14 2.67
C LEU A 130 -3.29 -3.26 1.64
N ALA A 131 -3.66 -4.49 2.00
CA ALA A 131 -3.64 -5.63 1.10
C ALA A 131 -4.58 -5.43 -0.10
N SER A 132 -5.76 -4.87 0.11
CA SER A 132 -6.69 -4.52 -0.98
C SER A 132 -6.05 -3.54 -1.96
N GLN A 133 -5.46 -2.45 -1.45
CA GLN A 133 -4.77 -1.46 -2.28
C GLN A 133 -3.59 -2.09 -3.05
N LEU A 134 -2.74 -2.86 -2.36
CA LEU A 134 -1.60 -3.55 -2.98
C LEU A 134 -2.03 -4.58 -4.03
N SER A 135 -3.16 -5.24 -3.84
CA SER A 135 -3.71 -6.19 -4.81
C SER A 135 -4.16 -5.49 -6.09
N TRP A 136 -4.79 -4.31 -6.01
CA TRP A 136 -5.12 -3.49 -7.16
C TRP A 136 -3.88 -2.97 -7.88
N ILE A 137 -2.87 -2.53 -7.13
CA ILE A 137 -1.57 -2.13 -7.68
C ILE A 137 -0.92 -3.30 -8.43
N TYR A 138 -0.88 -4.48 -7.84
CA TYR A 138 -0.37 -5.69 -8.49
C TYR A 138 -1.13 -5.99 -9.79
N TYR A 139 -2.46 -5.99 -9.72
CA TYR A 139 -3.30 -6.31 -10.86
C TYR A 139 -3.05 -5.40 -12.07
N TYR A 140 -2.97 -4.09 -11.84
CA TYR A 140 -2.82 -3.12 -12.91
C TYR A 140 -1.38 -2.84 -13.32
N LEU A 141 -0.45 -2.84 -12.37
CA LEU A 141 0.90 -2.35 -12.62
C LEU A 141 1.97 -3.44 -12.68
N LYS A 142 1.60 -4.72 -12.52
CA LYS A 142 2.55 -5.82 -12.70
C LYS A 142 3.35 -5.70 -14.01
N PRO A 143 2.73 -5.47 -15.18
CA PRO A 143 3.50 -5.33 -16.41
C PRO A 143 4.49 -4.15 -16.39
N SER A 144 4.10 -3.03 -15.78
CA SER A 144 4.97 -1.86 -15.62
C SER A 144 6.14 -2.15 -14.67
N PHE A 145 5.87 -2.85 -13.56
CA PHE A 145 6.91 -3.29 -12.61
C PHE A 145 7.89 -4.26 -13.25
N ASP A 146 7.40 -5.23 -14.01
CA ASP A 146 8.22 -6.25 -14.66
C ASP A 146 9.16 -5.65 -15.72
N LYS A 147 8.78 -4.54 -16.34
CA LYS A 147 9.67 -3.79 -17.25
C LYS A 147 10.84 -3.16 -16.49
N VAL A 148 10.65 -2.75 -15.25
CA VAL A 148 11.72 -2.21 -14.40
C VAL A 148 12.56 -3.36 -13.85
N ASN A 149 11.93 -4.28 -13.11
CA ASN A 149 12.55 -5.50 -12.60
C ASN A 149 11.46 -6.48 -12.13
N PRO A 150 11.44 -7.72 -12.65
CA PRO A 150 10.45 -8.73 -12.25
C PRO A 150 10.45 -9.10 -10.76
N LEU A 151 11.53 -8.84 -10.03
CA LEU A 151 11.60 -9.10 -8.59
C LEU A 151 10.63 -8.23 -7.80
N ILE A 152 10.25 -7.06 -8.31
CA ILE A 152 9.30 -6.16 -7.65
C ILE A 152 7.93 -6.82 -7.52
N SER A 153 7.38 -7.27 -8.64
CA SER A 153 6.06 -7.95 -8.64
C SER A 153 6.10 -9.29 -7.93
N LYS A 154 7.21 -10.03 -8.04
CA LYS A 154 7.41 -11.29 -7.30
C LYS A 154 7.39 -11.05 -5.79
N ARG A 155 8.10 -10.03 -5.30
CA ARG A 155 8.10 -9.68 -3.87
C ARG A 155 6.70 -9.30 -3.40
N LEU A 156 6.02 -8.43 -4.14
CA LEU A 156 4.66 -8.02 -3.78
C LEU A 156 3.71 -9.21 -3.72
N ARG A 157 3.74 -10.10 -4.73
CA ARG A 157 2.91 -11.31 -4.74
C ARG A 157 3.20 -12.22 -3.56
N HIS A 158 4.48 -12.39 -3.22
CA HIS A 158 4.91 -13.18 -2.06
C HIS A 158 4.34 -12.61 -0.76
N GLU A 159 4.45 -11.31 -0.53
CA GLU A 159 3.96 -10.67 0.69
C GLU A 159 2.43 -10.76 0.83
N LEU A 160 1.70 -10.57 -0.26
CA LEU A 160 0.25 -10.79 -0.26
C LEU A 160 -0.13 -12.23 0.05
N GLN A 161 0.66 -13.20 -0.46
CA GLN A 161 0.43 -14.61 -0.18
C GLN A 161 0.63 -14.91 1.30
N VAL A 162 1.82 -14.63 1.83
CA VAL A 162 2.20 -15.07 3.19
C VAL A 162 1.53 -14.27 4.30
N ARG A 163 1.18 -13.01 4.04
CA ARG A 163 0.58 -12.13 5.07
C ARG A 163 -0.95 -12.19 5.11
N ILE A 164 -1.58 -12.62 4.02
CA ILE A 164 -3.04 -12.54 3.88
C ILE A 164 -3.63 -13.90 3.50
N LEU A 165 -3.17 -14.51 2.41
CA LEU A 165 -3.85 -15.69 1.87
C LEU A 165 -3.52 -16.96 2.64
N ASP A 166 -2.33 -17.06 3.22
CA ASP A 166 -1.87 -18.20 4.00
C ASP A 166 -2.11 -18.04 5.53
N THR A 167 -2.58 -16.87 5.95
CA THR A 167 -2.96 -16.56 7.34
C THR A 167 -4.43 -16.85 7.56
#